data_ae62b64e7e10d8219396ba146af90ab5
#
_entry.id   ae62b64e7e10d8219396ba146af90ab5
#
_cell.length_a   1.000
_cell.length_b   1.000
_cell.length_c   1.000
_cell.angle_alpha   90.00
_cell.angle_beta   90.00
_cell.angle_gamma   90.00
#
_symmetry.space_group_name_H-M   'P 1'
#
loop_
_entity.id
_entity.type
_entity.pdbx_description
1 polymer ?
#
loop_
_entity_poly.entity_id
_entity_poly.type
_entity_poly.pdbx_seq_one_letter_code
_entity_poly.pdbx_strand_id
1 'polypeptide(L)'
;MSMYRQLWMAIIISTLLALAGSLLASMLSARNYLESQLSVKNTDNAAALALSLSHGNPDPVGVELAVSALFDSGHYESIRVSDPLGHIIVERSAASTDFDAPGWFVRWLPIRANPGLAQISNGWQQFGTIHLVSHNRFAYRALWESVLQMIAALAAAGLVGGYLGALILRRLKRPLDAVIDQAVAITERRFVTIDEPEVPELRQLATAMNMTVERLKTMFEEEA
;
A
#
# COMPACT_ATOMS: atom_id res chain seq x y z
N MET A 1 -15.63 -22.11 -22.46
CA MET A 1 -15.41 -21.79 -21.02
C MET A 1 -16.79 -21.52 -20.44
N SER A 2 -17.12 -22.07 -19.23
CA SER A 2 -18.42 -21.80 -18.64
C SER A 2 -18.52 -20.31 -18.28
N MET A 3 -19.67 -19.69 -18.50
CA MET A 3 -19.99 -18.30 -18.17
C MET A 3 -19.60 -17.94 -16.73
N TYR A 4 -19.76 -18.88 -15.84
CA TYR A 4 -19.39 -18.85 -14.45
C TYR A 4 -17.87 -18.62 -14.21
N ARG A 5 -17.02 -19.30 -14.95
CA ARG A 5 -15.54 -19.16 -14.85
C ARG A 5 -15.07 -17.81 -15.37
N GLN A 6 -15.77 -17.24 -16.38
CA GLN A 6 -15.51 -15.90 -16.89
C GLN A 6 -15.87 -14.82 -15.86
N LEU A 7 -17.04 -14.95 -15.21
CA LEU A 7 -17.47 -14.02 -14.17
C LEU A 7 -16.49 -14.00 -12.99
N TRP A 8 -16.06 -15.19 -12.55
CA TRP A 8 -15.09 -15.31 -11.46
C TRP A 8 -13.72 -14.69 -11.81
N MET A 9 -13.23 -14.95 -13.00
CA MET A 9 -11.99 -14.33 -13.47
C MET A 9 -12.10 -12.81 -13.53
N ALA A 10 -13.23 -12.28 -14.03
CA ALA A 10 -13.45 -10.85 -14.08
C ALA A 10 -13.46 -10.21 -12.68
N ILE A 11 -14.14 -10.81 -11.70
CA ILE A 11 -14.17 -10.34 -10.31
C ILE A 11 -12.77 -10.39 -9.69
N ILE A 12 -12.05 -11.49 -9.84
CA ILE A 12 -10.70 -11.63 -9.29
C ILE A 12 -9.76 -10.60 -9.91
N ILE A 13 -9.76 -10.46 -11.23
CA ILE A 13 -8.91 -9.50 -11.94
C ILE A 13 -9.23 -8.06 -11.54
N SER A 14 -10.52 -7.69 -11.50
CA SER A 14 -10.92 -6.33 -11.10
C SER A 14 -10.53 -6.03 -9.65
N THR A 15 -10.69 -6.98 -8.75
CA THR A 15 -10.29 -6.84 -7.33
C THR A 15 -8.78 -6.71 -7.22
N LEU A 16 -8.00 -7.54 -7.91
CA LEU A 16 -6.53 -7.45 -7.91
C LEU A 16 -6.04 -6.12 -8.49
N LEU A 17 -6.66 -5.62 -9.57
CA LEU A 17 -6.33 -4.31 -10.14
C LEU A 17 -6.64 -3.17 -9.17
N ALA A 18 -7.80 -3.21 -8.51
CA ALA A 18 -8.17 -2.22 -7.52
C ALA A 18 -7.21 -2.21 -6.32
N LEU A 19 -6.83 -3.39 -5.81
CA LEU A 19 -5.88 -3.54 -4.71
C LEU A 19 -4.47 -3.07 -5.12
N ALA A 20 -4.00 -3.44 -6.32
CA ALA A 20 -2.71 -3.00 -6.84
C ALA A 20 -2.67 -1.47 -7.03
N GLY A 21 -3.74 -0.89 -7.59
CA GLY A 21 -3.86 0.57 -7.75
C GLY A 21 -3.86 1.30 -6.40
N SER A 22 -4.60 0.79 -5.42
CA SER A 22 -4.63 1.32 -4.05
C SER A 22 -3.26 1.26 -3.37
N LEU A 23 -2.57 0.11 -3.51
CA LEU A 23 -1.22 -0.06 -2.96
C LEU A 23 -0.23 0.94 -3.58
N LEU A 24 -0.23 1.06 -4.91
CA LEU A 24 0.63 2.02 -5.63
C LEU A 24 0.35 3.47 -5.21
N ALA A 25 -0.92 3.86 -5.14
CA ALA A 25 -1.31 5.21 -4.70
C ALA A 25 -0.85 5.48 -3.26
N SER A 26 -1.03 4.53 -2.35
CA SER A 26 -0.57 4.63 -0.95
C SER A 26 0.96 4.73 -0.85
N MET A 27 1.70 3.93 -1.64
CA MET A 27 3.17 4.00 -1.67
C MET A 27 3.68 5.36 -2.17
N LEU A 28 3.08 5.89 -3.24
CA LEU A 28 3.45 7.20 -3.78
C LEU A 28 3.12 8.32 -2.81
N SER A 29 1.95 8.24 -2.15
CA SER A 29 1.54 9.21 -1.13
C SER A 29 2.49 9.19 0.08
N ALA A 30 2.83 8.00 0.59
CA ALA A 30 3.76 7.84 1.70
C ALA A 30 5.17 8.35 1.34
N ARG A 31 5.65 8.05 0.14
CA ARG A 31 6.92 8.58 -0.37
C ARG A 31 6.93 10.11 -0.37
N ASN A 32 5.92 10.73 -0.98
CA ASN A 32 5.83 12.19 -1.08
C ASN A 32 5.74 12.84 0.31
N TYR A 33 5.02 12.22 1.23
CA TYR A 33 4.95 12.66 2.62
C TYR A 33 6.32 12.63 3.30
N LEU A 34 7.07 11.52 3.15
CA LEU A 34 8.40 11.38 3.72
C LEU A 34 9.41 12.36 3.10
N GLU A 35 9.36 12.60 1.77
CA GLU A 35 10.19 13.61 1.11
C GLU A 35 9.90 15.02 1.67
N SER A 36 8.63 15.38 1.82
CA SER A 36 8.23 16.65 2.40
C SER A 36 8.69 16.78 3.85
N GLN A 37 8.48 15.74 4.66
CA GLN A 37 8.87 15.73 6.07
C GLN A 37 10.39 15.84 6.26
N LEU A 38 11.18 15.12 5.43
CA LEU A 38 12.63 15.23 5.46
C LEU A 38 13.09 16.62 5.02
N SER A 39 12.47 17.22 4.01
CA SER A 39 12.81 18.57 3.54
C SER A 39 12.53 19.63 4.61
N VAL A 40 11.40 19.55 5.31
CA VAL A 40 11.09 20.43 6.45
C VAL A 40 12.11 20.23 7.56
N LYS A 41 12.38 18.99 7.95
CA LYS A 41 13.37 18.66 8.99
C LYS A 41 14.77 19.17 8.63
N ASN A 42 15.20 19.04 7.38
CA ASN A 42 16.48 19.58 6.91
C ASN A 42 16.53 21.10 7.09
N THR A 43 15.47 21.81 6.72
CA THR A 43 15.36 23.27 6.85
C THR A 43 15.39 23.70 8.31
N ASP A 44 14.61 23.04 9.17
CA ASP A 44 14.54 23.38 10.59
C ASP A 44 15.89 23.14 11.30
N ASN A 45 16.54 22.02 11.00
CA ASN A 45 17.85 21.69 11.57
C ASN A 45 18.95 22.63 11.04
N ALA A 46 18.93 23.00 9.76
CA ALA A 46 19.83 23.98 9.21
C ALA A 46 19.65 25.36 9.86
N ALA A 47 18.39 25.78 10.07
CA ALA A 47 18.06 27.04 10.74
C ALA A 47 18.50 27.02 12.21
N ALA A 48 18.26 25.91 12.93
CA ALA A 48 18.69 25.77 14.32
C ALA A 48 20.21 25.81 14.47
N LEU A 49 20.95 25.13 13.58
CA LEU A 49 22.41 25.19 13.55
C LEU A 49 22.91 26.60 13.22
N ALA A 50 22.31 27.25 12.22
CA ALA A 50 22.66 28.61 11.82
C ALA A 50 22.45 29.61 12.97
N LEU A 51 21.32 29.49 13.67
CA LEU A 51 21.01 30.32 14.84
C LEU A 51 22.02 30.11 15.97
N SER A 52 22.36 28.86 16.27
CA SER A 52 23.34 28.51 17.28
C SER A 52 24.71 29.11 16.97
N LEU A 53 25.15 28.99 15.73
CA LEU A 53 26.43 29.54 15.28
C LEU A 53 26.44 31.09 15.25
N SER A 54 25.31 31.70 14.88
CA SER A 54 25.17 33.17 14.83
C SER A 54 25.29 33.85 16.21
N HIS A 55 24.85 33.16 17.29
CA HIS A 55 24.92 33.69 18.65
C HIS A 55 26.34 33.64 19.24
N GLY A 56 27.18 32.74 18.75
CA GLY A 56 28.53 32.46 19.32
C GLY A 56 29.67 33.27 18.71
N ASN A 57 29.43 34.31 17.90
CA ASN A 57 30.42 35.00 17.10
C ASN A 57 31.21 34.02 16.22
N PRO A 58 30.68 33.65 15.06
CA PRO A 58 31.14 32.50 14.26
C PRO A 58 32.63 32.68 13.86
N ASP A 59 33.44 31.70 14.25
CA ASP A 59 34.81 31.54 13.77
C ASP A 59 34.93 30.16 13.06
N PRO A 60 35.87 29.98 12.14
CA PRO A 60 35.99 28.73 11.39
C PRO A 60 36.14 27.47 12.26
N VAL A 61 36.83 27.57 13.39
CA VAL A 61 37.10 26.45 14.30
C VAL A 61 35.85 26.08 15.07
N GLY A 62 35.10 27.08 15.57
CA GLY A 62 33.81 26.84 16.23
C GLY A 62 32.78 26.26 15.29
N VAL A 63 32.75 26.70 14.03
CA VAL A 63 31.87 26.12 12.99
C VAL A 63 32.23 24.67 12.73
N GLU A 64 33.54 24.35 12.58
CA GLU A 64 33.98 22.97 12.37
C GLU A 64 33.62 22.06 13.54
N LEU A 65 33.78 22.51 14.78
CA LEU A 65 33.45 21.76 15.97
C LEU A 65 31.93 21.47 16.06
N ALA A 66 31.12 22.50 15.84
CA ALA A 66 29.67 22.36 15.89
C ALA A 66 29.12 21.44 14.79
N VAL A 67 29.64 21.58 13.56
CA VAL A 67 29.26 20.72 12.42
C VAL A 67 29.69 19.28 12.69
N SER A 68 30.91 19.04 13.21
CA SER A 68 31.40 17.70 13.52
C SER A 68 30.57 17.06 14.62
N ALA A 69 30.27 17.77 15.71
CA ALA A 69 29.44 17.27 16.80
C ALA A 69 28.00 16.91 16.33
N LEU A 70 27.41 17.73 15.45
CA LEU A 70 26.10 17.46 14.89
C LEU A 70 26.14 16.26 13.93
N PHE A 71 27.16 16.17 13.08
CA PHE A 71 27.36 15.08 12.12
C PHE A 71 27.59 13.73 12.82
N ASP A 72 28.36 13.71 13.91
CA ASP A 72 28.65 12.52 14.70
C ASP A 72 27.41 11.93 15.41
N SER A 73 26.29 12.68 15.46
CA SER A 73 25.00 12.15 15.90
C SER A 73 24.45 11.04 14.96
N GLY A 74 25.00 10.87 13.77
CA GLY A 74 24.65 9.82 12.79
C GLY A 74 23.33 10.03 12.05
N HIS A 75 22.72 11.20 12.17
CA HIS A 75 21.41 11.47 11.54
C HIS A 75 21.53 12.18 10.17
N TYR A 76 22.72 12.59 9.78
CA TYR A 76 22.95 13.41 8.58
C TYR A 76 23.80 12.67 7.54
N GLU A 77 23.37 12.77 6.30
CA GLU A 77 24.12 12.29 5.13
C GLU A 77 25.26 13.24 4.80
N SER A 78 24.99 14.56 4.81
CA SER A 78 26.00 15.57 4.62
C SER A 78 25.65 16.88 5.32
N ILE A 79 26.67 17.56 5.84
CA ILE A 79 26.60 18.93 6.35
C ILE A 79 27.74 19.69 5.72
N ARG A 80 27.42 20.77 4.99
CA ARG A 80 28.42 21.66 4.35
C ARG A 80 28.13 23.08 4.79
N VAL A 81 29.20 23.80 5.14
CA VAL A 81 29.15 25.25 5.38
C VAL A 81 30.09 25.92 4.39
N SER A 82 29.57 26.91 3.67
CA SER A 82 30.32 27.71 2.71
C SER A 82 30.31 29.20 3.09
N ASP A 83 31.35 29.92 2.74
CA ASP A 83 31.42 31.38 2.88
C ASP A 83 30.51 32.07 1.84
N PRO A 84 30.31 33.41 1.92
CA PRO A 84 29.53 34.15 0.94
C PRO A 84 30.08 34.13 -0.50
N LEU A 85 31.36 33.78 -0.67
CA LEU A 85 32.02 33.64 -1.96
C LEU A 85 31.89 32.23 -2.55
N GLY A 86 31.30 31.28 -1.77
CA GLY A 86 31.11 29.90 -2.18
C GLY A 86 32.27 28.95 -1.83
N HIS A 87 33.29 29.40 -1.12
CA HIS A 87 34.36 28.51 -0.65
C HIS A 87 33.83 27.66 0.52
N ILE A 88 34.21 26.40 0.52
CA ILE A 88 33.81 25.47 1.58
C ILE A 88 34.66 25.72 2.82
N ILE A 89 34.00 26.09 3.93
CA ILE A 89 34.64 26.23 5.26
C ILE A 89 34.81 24.86 5.91
N VAL A 90 33.71 24.08 5.90
CA VAL A 90 33.68 22.71 6.43
C VAL A 90 32.70 21.86 5.66
N GLU A 91 33.07 20.60 5.43
CA GLU A 91 32.18 19.58 4.86
C GLU A 91 32.38 18.26 5.58
N ARG A 92 31.29 17.67 5.98
CA ARG A 92 31.22 16.30 6.50
C ARG A 92 30.18 15.53 5.68
N SER A 93 30.57 14.34 5.20
CA SER A 93 29.70 13.47 4.45
C SER A 93 29.89 12.00 4.85
N ALA A 94 28.80 11.24 4.89
CA ALA A 94 28.87 9.81 5.19
C ALA A 94 29.41 9.03 3.98
N ALA A 95 30.32 8.10 4.22
CA ALA A 95 31.02 7.35 3.15
C ALA A 95 30.14 6.29 2.47
N SER A 96 29.07 5.81 3.11
CA SER A 96 28.17 4.80 2.55
C SER A 96 26.78 4.89 3.16
N THR A 97 25.78 4.69 2.32
CA THR A 97 24.38 4.58 2.75
C THR A 97 23.98 3.11 2.69
N ASP A 98 24.02 2.43 3.83
CA ASP A 98 23.37 1.13 3.96
C ASP A 98 21.90 1.37 4.30
N PHE A 99 20.99 0.97 3.40
CA PHE A 99 19.56 1.16 3.58
C PHE A 99 18.98 -0.10 4.24
N ASP A 100 18.18 0.07 5.29
CA ASP A 100 17.42 -1.01 5.93
C ASP A 100 16.24 -1.47 5.04
N ALA A 101 16.41 -1.45 3.72
CA ALA A 101 15.43 -1.85 2.71
C ALA A 101 16.13 -2.52 1.52
N PRO A 102 15.44 -3.42 0.79
CA PRO A 102 16.02 -4.09 -0.36
C PRO A 102 16.48 -3.10 -1.44
N GLY A 103 17.65 -3.32 -2.02
CA GLY A 103 18.25 -2.40 -2.99
C GLY A 103 17.41 -2.18 -4.27
N TRP A 104 16.59 -3.16 -4.68
CA TRP A 104 15.63 -2.99 -5.78
C TRP A 104 14.53 -2.01 -5.42
N PHE A 105 14.04 -2.01 -4.16
CA PHE A 105 13.00 -1.12 -3.66
C PHE A 105 13.49 0.33 -3.62
N VAL A 106 14.72 0.56 -3.12
CA VAL A 106 15.36 1.88 -3.10
C VAL A 106 15.52 2.45 -4.51
N ARG A 107 15.90 1.60 -5.49
CA ARG A 107 16.04 2.02 -6.90
C ARG A 107 14.70 2.32 -7.56
N TRP A 108 13.66 1.61 -7.20
CA TRP A 108 12.32 1.77 -7.79
C TRP A 108 11.57 2.97 -7.22
N LEU A 109 11.80 3.29 -5.94
CA LEU A 109 11.15 4.39 -5.23
C LEU A 109 12.21 5.33 -4.61
N PRO A 110 12.95 6.11 -5.42
CA PRO A 110 13.95 7.02 -4.86
C PRO A 110 13.29 8.13 -4.04
N ILE A 111 13.71 8.30 -2.78
CA ILE A 111 13.32 9.39 -1.90
C ILE A 111 14.34 10.51 -2.05
N ARG A 112 13.89 11.67 -2.54
CA ARG A 112 14.72 12.85 -2.76
C ARG A 112 14.24 14.00 -1.90
N ALA A 113 14.83 14.18 -0.73
CA ALA A 113 14.55 15.33 0.11
C ALA A 113 15.39 16.53 -0.31
N ASN A 114 14.79 17.72 -0.30
CA ASN A 114 15.55 18.94 -0.54
C ASN A 114 16.52 19.19 0.62
N PRO A 115 17.74 19.69 0.35
CA PRO A 115 18.64 20.10 1.40
C PRO A 115 18.05 21.28 2.19
N GLY A 116 18.30 21.30 3.48
CA GLY A 116 18.03 22.47 4.32
C GLY A 116 19.08 23.53 4.08
N LEU A 117 18.64 24.75 3.83
CA LEU A 117 19.48 25.91 3.61
C LEU A 117 19.25 26.93 4.71
N ALA A 118 20.33 27.42 5.35
CA ALA A 118 20.24 28.50 6.33
C ALA A 118 21.49 29.37 6.29
N GLN A 119 21.32 30.65 6.59
CA GLN A 119 22.43 31.63 6.61
C GLN A 119 22.94 31.85 8.04
N ILE A 120 24.23 31.81 8.20
CA ILE A 120 24.91 32.17 9.42
C ILE A 120 25.25 33.67 9.32
N SER A 121 24.84 34.46 10.31
CA SER A 121 25.05 35.88 10.36
C SER A 121 25.90 36.26 11.57
N ASN A 122 26.86 37.15 11.37
CA ASN A 122 27.60 37.81 12.43
C ASN A 122 27.14 39.29 12.53
N GLY A 123 26.09 39.52 13.29
CA GLY A 123 25.43 40.82 13.34
C GLY A 123 24.82 41.21 11.99
N TRP A 124 25.42 42.19 11.31
CA TRP A 124 24.93 42.71 10.03
C TRP A 124 25.59 42.05 8.80
N GLN A 125 26.56 41.15 9.01
CA GLN A 125 27.30 40.51 7.92
C GLN A 125 26.94 39.04 7.84
N GLN A 126 26.77 38.53 6.61
CA GLN A 126 26.62 37.12 6.35
C GLN A 126 28.02 36.47 6.51
N PHE A 127 28.13 35.51 7.43
CA PHE A 127 29.33 34.71 7.64
C PHE A 127 29.40 33.54 6.67
N GLY A 128 28.27 32.90 6.42
CA GLY A 128 28.21 31.73 5.54
C GLY A 128 26.81 31.17 5.35
N THR A 129 26.73 30.08 4.58
CA THR A 129 25.51 29.35 4.31
C THR A 129 25.69 27.86 4.66
N ILE A 130 24.72 27.30 5.38
CA ILE A 130 24.66 25.89 5.72
C ILE A 130 23.85 25.18 4.67
N HIS A 131 24.34 24.03 4.19
CA HIS A 131 23.63 23.03 3.43
C HIS A 131 23.61 21.76 4.27
N LEU A 132 22.42 21.28 4.63
CA LEU A 132 22.22 20.14 5.51
C LEU A 132 21.29 19.13 4.86
N VAL A 133 21.73 17.87 4.78
CA VAL A 133 20.95 16.74 4.26
C VAL A 133 20.91 15.66 5.33
N SER A 134 19.68 15.30 5.75
CA SER A 134 19.47 14.18 6.67
C SER A 134 19.57 12.83 5.94
N HIS A 135 20.01 11.81 6.67
CA HIS A 135 19.96 10.44 6.17
C HIS A 135 18.55 10.00 5.86
N ASN A 136 18.33 9.48 4.66
CA ASN A 136 17.05 8.91 4.23
C ASN A 136 16.87 7.43 4.62
N ARG A 137 17.83 6.82 5.32
CA ARG A 137 17.81 5.44 5.80
C ARG A 137 16.53 5.12 6.60
N PHE A 138 16.18 5.97 7.57
CA PHE A 138 14.99 5.79 8.40
C PHE A 138 13.71 5.92 7.59
N ALA A 139 13.68 6.78 6.57
CA ALA A 139 12.54 6.93 5.69
C ALA A 139 12.31 5.68 4.84
N TYR A 140 13.38 5.10 4.30
CA TYR A 140 13.30 3.83 3.56
C TYR A 140 12.85 2.67 4.43
N ARG A 141 13.34 2.58 5.67
CA ARG A 141 12.90 1.57 6.62
C ARG A 141 11.41 1.71 6.92
N ALA A 142 10.95 2.91 7.28
CA ALA A 142 9.54 3.17 7.57
C ALA A 142 8.64 2.87 6.37
N LEU A 143 9.07 3.26 5.16
CA LEU A 143 8.34 2.99 3.93
C LEU A 143 8.25 1.49 3.65
N TRP A 144 9.36 0.76 3.79
CA TRP A 144 9.41 -0.69 3.59
C TRP A 144 8.53 -1.45 4.58
N GLU A 145 8.60 -1.11 5.87
CA GLU A 145 7.74 -1.69 6.91
C GLU A 145 6.26 -1.43 6.63
N SER A 146 5.90 -0.20 6.21
CA SER A 146 4.52 0.15 5.83
C SER A 146 4.03 -0.66 4.63
N VAL A 147 4.87 -0.87 3.62
CA VAL A 147 4.54 -1.69 2.44
C VAL A 147 4.29 -3.15 2.85
N LEU A 148 5.14 -3.72 3.69
CA LEU A 148 4.95 -5.08 4.20
C LEU A 148 3.65 -5.24 4.98
N GLN A 149 3.33 -4.27 5.85
CA GLN A 149 2.07 -4.26 6.61
C GLN A 149 0.86 -4.16 5.70
N MET A 150 0.90 -3.29 4.67
CA MET A 150 -0.17 -3.20 3.68
C MET A 150 -0.37 -4.49 2.90
N ILE A 151 0.72 -5.13 2.45
CA ILE A 151 0.64 -6.41 1.74
C ILE A 151 0.05 -7.49 2.64
N ALA A 152 0.47 -7.56 3.91
CA ALA A 152 -0.07 -8.51 4.88
C ALA A 152 -1.57 -8.29 5.13
N ALA A 153 -2.00 -7.03 5.29
CA ALA A 153 -3.41 -6.68 5.48
C ALA A 153 -4.25 -7.04 4.23
N LEU A 154 -3.75 -6.75 3.03
CA LEU A 154 -4.41 -7.10 1.77
C LEU A 154 -4.50 -8.62 1.58
N ALA A 155 -3.46 -9.37 1.92
CA ALA A 155 -3.47 -10.82 1.87
C ALA A 155 -4.51 -11.41 2.85
N ALA A 156 -4.56 -10.90 4.08
CA ALA A 156 -5.55 -11.32 5.06
C ALA A 156 -6.99 -11.01 4.58
N ALA A 157 -7.23 -9.80 4.07
CA ALA A 157 -8.54 -9.42 3.52
C ALA A 157 -8.92 -10.30 2.32
N GLY A 158 -7.96 -10.61 1.44
CA GLY A 158 -8.15 -11.49 0.28
C GLY A 158 -8.51 -12.91 0.70
N LEU A 159 -7.85 -13.47 1.72
CA LEU A 159 -8.17 -14.81 2.26
C LEU A 159 -9.57 -14.85 2.87
N VAL A 160 -9.92 -13.86 3.68
CA VAL A 160 -11.26 -13.78 4.29
C VAL A 160 -12.34 -13.61 3.22
N GLY A 161 -12.13 -12.68 2.27
CA GLY A 161 -13.06 -12.45 1.17
C GLY A 161 -13.21 -13.67 0.25
N GLY A 162 -12.11 -14.34 -0.07
CA GLY A 162 -12.11 -15.58 -0.84
C GLY A 162 -12.85 -16.73 -0.13
N TYR A 163 -12.64 -16.88 1.16
CA TYR A 163 -13.34 -17.86 1.97
C TYR A 163 -14.85 -17.60 2.02
N LEU A 164 -15.26 -16.36 2.30
CA LEU A 164 -16.68 -15.97 2.30
C LEU A 164 -17.31 -16.13 0.92
N GLY A 165 -16.61 -15.73 -0.14
CA GLY A 165 -17.07 -15.93 -1.51
C GLY A 165 -17.28 -17.41 -1.86
N ALA A 166 -16.33 -18.28 -1.44
CA ALA A 166 -16.45 -19.72 -1.65
C ALA A 166 -17.63 -20.33 -0.87
N LEU A 167 -17.91 -19.84 0.35
CA LEU A 167 -19.07 -20.25 1.15
C LEU A 167 -20.40 -19.89 0.46
N ILE A 168 -20.55 -18.64 0.06
CA ILE A 168 -21.76 -18.15 -0.65
C ILE A 168 -21.97 -18.95 -1.93
N LEU A 169 -20.88 -19.18 -2.65
CA LEU A 169 -20.93 -19.93 -3.88
C LEU A 169 -21.40 -21.37 -3.71
N ARG A 170 -20.89 -22.07 -2.70
CA ARG A 170 -21.34 -23.43 -2.37
C ARG A 170 -22.82 -23.46 -2.01
N ARG A 171 -23.32 -22.44 -1.30
CA ARG A 171 -24.73 -22.32 -0.95
C ARG A 171 -25.64 -22.10 -2.16
N LEU A 172 -25.16 -21.38 -3.19
CA LEU A 172 -25.92 -21.13 -4.41
C LEU A 172 -25.82 -22.27 -5.43
N LYS A 173 -24.66 -22.90 -5.54
CA LYS A 173 -24.43 -23.95 -6.55
C LYS A 173 -25.25 -25.22 -6.27
N ARG A 174 -25.27 -25.69 -5.03
CA ARG A 174 -25.96 -26.95 -4.67
C ARG A 174 -27.43 -26.96 -5.06
N PRO A 175 -28.26 -25.98 -4.68
CA PRO A 175 -29.67 -25.96 -5.09
C PRO A 175 -29.84 -25.79 -6.59
N LEU A 176 -28.96 -25.04 -7.27
CA LEU A 176 -29.06 -24.88 -8.71
C LEU A 176 -28.77 -26.17 -9.45
N ASP A 177 -27.74 -26.91 -9.04
CA ASP A 177 -27.44 -28.24 -9.60
C ASP A 177 -28.64 -29.19 -9.36
N ALA A 178 -29.28 -29.18 -8.18
CA ALA A 178 -30.46 -30.00 -7.89
C ALA A 178 -31.66 -29.69 -8.81
N VAL A 179 -31.93 -28.40 -9.13
CA VAL A 179 -32.96 -28.00 -10.10
C VAL A 179 -32.65 -28.50 -11.51
N ILE A 180 -31.36 -28.39 -11.91
CA ILE A 180 -30.92 -28.89 -13.22
C ILE A 180 -31.09 -30.42 -13.30
N ASP A 181 -30.68 -31.14 -12.26
CA ASP A 181 -30.83 -32.62 -12.20
C ASP A 181 -32.31 -33.03 -12.21
N GLN A 182 -33.19 -32.28 -11.53
CA GLN A 182 -34.66 -32.48 -11.60
C GLN A 182 -35.18 -32.29 -13.01
N ALA A 183 -34.77 -31.21 -13.70
CA ALA A 183 -35.17 -30.96 -15.07
C ALA A 183 -34.75 -32.08 -16.03
N VAL A 184 -33.54 -32.62 -15.85
CA VAL A 184 -33.03 -33.78 -16.61
C VAL A 184 -33.85 -35.03 -16.26
N ALA A 185 -34.13 -35.27 -15.00
CA ALA A 185 -34.96 -36.44 -14.56
C ALA A 185 -36.35 -36.46 -15.19
N ILE A 186 -37.00 -35.29 -15.40
CA ILE A 186 -38.28 -35.19 -16.09
C ILE A 186 -38.15 -35.72 -17.53
N THR A 187 -37.07 -35.42 -18.25
CA THR A 187 -36.88 -35.92 -19.62
C THR A 187 -36.71 -37.44 -19.70
N GLU A 188 -36.25 -38.04 -18.60
CA GLU A 188 -36.11 -39.49 -18.43
C GLU A 188 -37.38 -40.16 -17.82
N ARG A 189 -38.49 -39.40 -17.74
CA ARG A 189 -39.73 -39.83 -17.10
C ARG A 189 -39.59 -40.23 -15.63
N ARG A 190 -38.61 -39.68 -14.95
CA ARG A 190 -38.41 -39.82 -13.49
C ARG A 190 -38.97 -38.58 -12.81
N PHE A 191 -40.06 -38.72 -12.11
CA PHE A 191 -40.76 -37.61 -11.43
C PHE A 191 -40.25 -37.48 -10.00
N VAL A 192 -39.15 -36.74 -9.82
CA VAL A 192 -38.49 -36.51 -8.53
C VAL A 192 -38.72 -35.08 -8.09
N THR A 193 -39.10 -34.88 -6.85
CA THR A 193 -39.17 -33.56 -6.20
C THR A 193 -37.86 -33.24 -5.47
N ILE A 194 -37.51 -31.97 -5.36
CA ILE A 194 -36.34 -31.49 -4.64
C ILE A 194 -36.74 -30.72 -3.39
N ASP A 195 -35.88 -30.72 -2.38
CA ASP A 195 -36.05 -29.92 -1.18
C ASP A 195 -36.02 -28.42 -1.49
N GLU A 196 -36.84 -27.65 -0.76
CA GLU A 196 -36.88 -26.20 -0.93
C GLU A 196 -35.61 -25.56 -0.36
N PRO A 197 -34.84 -24.84 -1.18
CA PRO A 197 -33.61 -24.15 -0.72
C PRO A 197 -33.92 -22.96 0.19
N GLU A 198 -32.95 -22.59 1.04
CA GLU A 198 -33.08 -21.45 1.96
C GLU A 198 -33.13 -20.10 1.24
N VAL A 199 -32.55 -19.99 0.04
CA VAL A 199 -32.50 -18.77 -0.76
C VAL A 199 -33.85 -18.49 -1.39
N PRO A 200 -34.49 -17.32 -1.13
CA PRO A 200 -35.89 -17.07 -1.55
C PRO A 200 -36.12 -17.21 -3.05
N GLU A 201 -35.21 -16.73 -3.89
CA GLU A 201 -35.30 -16.79 -5.36
C GLU A 201 -35.22 -18.24 -5.86
N LEU A 202 -34.36 -19.04 -5.27
CA LEU A 202 -34.19 -20.46 -5.60
C LEU A 202 -35.33 -21.29 -5.04
N ARG A 203 -35.92 -20.89 -3.90
CA ARG A 203 -37.11 -21.53 -3.34
C ARG A 203 -38.31 -21.40 -4.28
N GLN A 204 -38.56 -20.17 -4.79
CA GLN A 204 -39.62 -19.95 -5.77
C GLN A 204 -39.45 -20.83 -7.01
N LEU A 205 -38.24 -20.97 -7.51
CA LEU A 205 -37.93 -21.83 -8.65
C LEU A 205 -38.16 -23.31 -8.32
N ALA A 206 -37.68 -23.80 -7.18
CA ALA A 206 -37.85 -25.17 -6.73
C ALA A 206 -39.33 -25.52 -6.54
N THR A 207 -40.12 -24.63 -5.92
CA THR A 207 -41.56 -24.81 -5.72
C THR A 207 -42.30 -24.88 -7.07
N ALA A 208 -41.97 -23.98 -8.02
CA ALA A 208 -42.59 -24.01 -9.36
C ALA A 208 -42.24 -25.29 -10.13
N MET A 209 -41.00 -25.77 -10.02
CA MET A 209 -40.57 -27.03 -10.64
C MET A 209 -41.24 -28.24 -9.99
N ASN A 210 -41.35 -28.30 -8.66
CA ASN A 210 -42.03 -29.37 -7.95
C ASN A 210 -43.52 -29.44 -8.35
N MET A 211 -44.20 -28.30 -8.45
CA MET A 211 -45.60 -28.26 -8.94
C MET A 211 -45.73 -28.77 -10.37
N THR A 212 -44.76 -28.47 -11.24
CA THR A 212 -44.76 -28.96 -12.62
C THR A 212 -44.57 -30.48 -12.66
N VAL A 213 -43.67 -31.01 -11.84
CA VAL A 213 -43.46 -32.48 -11.71
C VAL A 213 -44.70 -33.19 -11.24
N GLU A 214 -45.39 -32.66 -10.21
CA GLU A 214 -46.64 -33.28 -9.70
C GLU A 214 -47.75 -33.27 -10.77
N ARG A 215 -47.94 -32.19 -11.49
CA ARG A 215 -48.91 -32.12 -12.57
C ARG A 215 -48.60 -33.11 -13.70
N LEU A 216 -47.35 -33.23 -14.11
CA LEU A 216 -46.93 -34.21 -15.11
C LEU A 216 -47.17 -35.63 -14.63
N LYS A 217 -46.86 -35.94 -13.36
CA LYS A 217 -47.08 -37.26 -12.76
C LYS A 217 -48.57 -37.65 -12.80
N THR A 218 -49.44 -36.74 -12.35
CA THR A 218 -50.92 -37.00 -12.37
C THR A 218 -51.47 -37.20 -13.76
N MET A 219 -51.00 -36.40 -14.77
CA MET A 219 -51.43 -36.61 -16.17
C MET A 219 -50.99 -37.96 -16.74
N PHE A 220 -49.79 -38.44 -16.40
CA PHE A 220 -49.29 -39.73 -16.86
C PHE A 220 -49.94 -40.93 -16.11
N GLU A 221 -50.39 -40.73 -14.88
CA GLU A 221 -51.14 -41.74 -14.10
C GLU A 221 -52.62 -41.84 -14.59
N GLU A 222 -53.19 -40.77 -15.16
CA GLU A 222 -54.55 -40.77 -15.75
C GLU A 222 -54.60 -41.36 -17.17
N GLU A 223 -53.48 -41.39 -17.90
CA GLU A 223 -53.38 -41.99 -19.25
C GLU A 223 -52.94 -43.47 -19.26
N ALA A 224 -52.61 -44.06 -18.12
CA ALA A 224 -52.13 -45.45 -18.00
C ALA A 224 -53.26 -46.40 -17.52
#